data_42e8be11dea3529ef19807aa26d88214
#
_entry.id   42e8be11dea3529ef19807aa26d88214
#
_cell.length_a   1.000
_cell.length_b   1.000
_cell.length_c   1.000
_cell.angle_alpha   90.00
_cell.angle_beta   90.00
_cell.angle_gamma   90.00
#
_symmetry.space_group_name_H-M   'P 1'
#
loop_
_entity.id
_entity.type
_entity.pdbx_description
1 polymer ?
#
loop_
_entity_poly.entity_id
_entity_poly.type
_entity_poly.pdbx_seq_one_letter_code
_entity_poly.pdbx_strand_id
1 'polypeptide(L)'
;SDRFLACVAYLDGVHPSVVMCRGYYTRTVLAAFDWNGKELKNRWVFDSNHPGCEQYAGQGNHNLRVGDVDGDGCDEIIYGSCAIDHNGKGLYSTRMGHGDAIHLTHFDPSRKGLQVWDCHENKRDGSTYRDAATGEVLLQIKSNTDVGRCMAADIDPTHPGVEMWSWESKGLRNIKGEVINPDIESFSTNMAVWWDGDLLRELLDKNVVSKYDW
;
A
#
# COMPACT_ATOMS: atom_id res chain seq x y z
N SER A 1 2.30 4.24 -22.18
CA SER A 1 1.60 2.96 -22.31
C SER A 1 0.52 2.85 -21.25
N ASP A 2 -0.59 2.21 -21.60
CA ASP A 2 -1.66 1.94 -20.65
C ASP A 2 -1.21 0.91 -19.61
N ARG A 3 -1.60 1.15 -18.36
CA ARG A 3 -1.37 0.25 -17.24
C ARG A 3 -2.70 -0.01 -16.55
N PHE A 4 -2.92 -1.25 -16.17
CA PHE A 4 -4.18 -1.69 -15.60
C PHE A 4 -3.92 -2.44 -14.30
N LEU A 5 -4.75 -2.14 -13.30
CA LEU A 5 -4.87 -2.89 -12.07
C LEU A 5 -6.35 -3.22 -11.85
N ALA A 6 -6.62 -4.16 -10.99
CA ALA A 6 -7.98 -4.47 -10.57
C ALA A 6 -7.97 -4.98 -9.13
N CYS A 7 -9.09 -4.78 -8.44
CA CYS A 7 -9.33 -5.38 -7.13
C CYS A 7 -10.80 -5.74 -6.95
N VAL A 8 -11.06 -6.49 -5.90
CA VAL A 8 -12.38 -6.66 -5.31
C VAL A 8 -12.40 -5.86 -4.01
N ALA A 9 -13.47 -5.08 -3.81
CA ALA A 9 -13.66 -4.26 -2.62
C ALA A 9 -15.13 -4.34 -2.17
N TYR A 10 -15.36 -4.30 -0.87
CA TYR A 10 -16.70 -4.26 -0.27
C TYR A 10 -17.15 -2.81 -0.09
N LEU A 11 -17.46 -2.15 -1.22
CA LEU A 11 -17.78 -0.73 -1.28
C LEU A 11 -19.15 -0.34 -0.63
N ASP A 12 -19.93 -1.31 -0.21
CA ASP A 12 -21.15 -1.13 0.60
C ASP A 12 -21.07 -1.90 1.93
N GLY A 13 -19.90 -2.41 2.26
CA GLY A 13 -19.63 -3.19 3.47
C GLY A 13 -20.19 -4.62 3.45
N VAL A 14 -20.92 -5.02 2.41
CA VAL A 14 -21.63 -6.32 2.36
C VAL A 14 -21.37 -7.11 1.09
N HIS A 15 -21.42 -6.46 -0.07
CA HIS A 15 -21.32 -7.12 -1.36
C HIS A 15 -20.00 -6.78 -2.05
N PRO A 16 -19.35 -7.76 -2.70
CA PRO A 16 -18.11 -7.50 -3.43
C PRO A 16 -18.40 -6.71 -4.72
N SER A 17 -17.66 -5.64 -4.92
CA SER A 17 -17.59 -4.86 -6.16
C SER A 17 -16.28 -5.12 -6.87
N VAL A 18 -16.28 -5.08 -8.20
CA VAL A 18 -15.05 -5.08 -9.00
C VAL A 18 -14.63 -3.64 -9.26
N VAL A 19 -13.39 -3.31 -8.94
CA VAL A 19 -12.79 -2.00 -9.27
C VAL A 19 -11.71 -2.21 -10.33
N MET A 20 -11.92 -1.62 -11.50
CA MET A 20 -11.00 -1.63 -12.63
C MET A 20 -10.25 -0.30 -12.68
N CYS A 21 -8.93 -0.36 -12.64
CA CYS A 21 -8.08 0.81 -12.58
C CYS A 21 -7.27 0.95 -13.86
N ARG A 22 -7.15 2.17 -14.37
CA ARG A 22 -6.34 2.50 -15.55
C ARG A 22 -5.47 3.71 -15.26
N GLY A 23 -4.17 3.56 -15.52
CA GLY A 23 -3.18 4.62 -15.39
C GLY A 23 -2.72 4.82 -13.95
N TYR A 24 -1.43 5.05 -13.76
CA TYR A 24 -0.85 5.42 -12.47
C TYR A 24 0.39 6.33 -12.61
N TYR A 25 0.89 6.54 -13.83
CA TYR A 25 1.97 7.52 -14.10
C TYR A 25 1.45 8.92 -14.41
N THR A 26 0.22 9.02 -14.91
CA THR A 26 -0.38 10.29 -15.34
C THR A 26 -1.86 10.31 -14.94
N ARG A 27 -2.78 10.38 -15.91
CA ARG A 27 -4.22 10.31 -15.63
C ARG A 27 -4.57 8.98 -14.96
N THR A 28 -5.27 9.07 -13.84
CA THR A 28 -5.75 7.93 -13.03
C THR A 28 -7.26 7.83 -13.17
N VAL A 29 -7.76 6.66 -13.56
CA VAL A 29 -9.19 6.37 -13.65
C VAL A 29 -9.46 5.07 -12.92
N LEU A 30 -10.40 5.08 -11.97
CA LEU A 30 -10.93 3.90 -11.30
C LEU A 30 -12.42 3.80 -11.60
N ALA A 31 -12.88 2.63 -12.03
CA ALA A 31 -14.30 2.37 -12.31
C ALA A 31 -14.77 1.17 -11.48
N ALA A 32 -15.77 1.39 -10.64
CA ALA A 32 -16.37 0.35 -9.80
C ALA A 32 -17.64 -0.20 -10.44
N PHE A 33 -17.83 -1.51 -10.29
CA PHE A 33 -18.98 -2.23 -10.83
C PHE A 33 -19.51 -3.22 -9.79
N ASP A 34 -20.83 -3.24 -9.63
CA ASP A 34 -21.56 -4.18 -8.79
C ASP A 34 -22.16 -5.30 -9.64
N TRP A 35 -22.14 -6.52 -9.12
CA TRP A 35 -22.84 -7.65 -9.72
C TRP A 35 -24.27 -7.76 -9.20
N ASN A 36 -25.26 -7.67 -10.07
CA ASN A 36 -26.70 -7.74 -9.70
C ASN A 36 -27.35 -9.11 -9.91
N GLY A 37 -26.54 -10.15 -10.16
CA GLY A 37 -27.02 -11.51 -10.49
C GLY A 37 -27.14 -11.79 -11.99
N LYS A 38 -27.04 -10.76 -12.86
CA LYS A 38 -27.15 -10.89 -14.32
C LYS A 38 -26.05 -10.16 -15.08
N GLU A 39 -25.66 -8.98 -14.63
CA GLU A 39 -24.73 -8.11 -15.29
C GLU A 39 -23.92 -7.29 -14.29
N LEU A 40 -22.78 -6.80 -14.69
CA LEU A 40 -22.01 -5.80 -13.96
C LEU A 40 -22.59 -4.41 -14.24
N LYS A 41 -23.04 -3.72 -13.18
CA LYS A 41 -23.52 -2.34 -13.25
C LYS A 41 -22.46 -1.39 -12.74
N ASN A 42 -22.19 -0.34 -13.50
CA ASN A 42 -21.29 0.72 -13.04
C ASN A 42 -21.87 1.37 -11.78
N ARG A 43 -21.07 1.43 -10.72
CA ARG A 43 -21.39 2.07 -9.45
C ARG A 43 -20.91 3.53 -9.46
N TRP A 44 -19.65 3.74 -9.78
CA TRP A 44 -19.05 5.05 -9.94
C TRP A 44 -17.80 4.99 -10.83
N VAL A 45 -17.37 6.16 -11.30
CA VAL A 45 -16.08 6.35 -11.98
C VAL A 45 -15.39 7.55 -11.36
N PHE A 46 -14.18 7.31 -10.82
CA PHE A 46 -13.24 8.34 -10.42
C PHE A 46 -12.31 8.65 -11.59
N ASP A 47 -12.05 9.94 -11.85
CA ASP A 47 -11.15 10.38 -12.92
C ASP A 47 -10.35 11.60 -12.45
N SER A 48 -9.02 11.49 -12.43
CA SER A 48 -8.13 12.57 -12.02
C SER A 48 -8.15 13.79 -12.97
N ASN A 49 -8.78 13.69 -14.15
CA ASN A 49 -9.00 14.82 -15.05
C ASN A 49 -10.26 15.64 -14.71
N HIS A 50 -11.09 15.18 -13.77
CA HIS A 50 -12.20 15.99 -13.29
C HIS A 50 -11.69 17.18 -12.46
N PRO A 51 -12.33 18.36 -12.57
CA PRO A 51 -11.97 19.53 -11.75
C PRO A 51 -11.93 19.22 -10.26
N GLY A 52 -10.80 19.55 -9.60
CA GLY A 52 -10.57 19.26 -8.18
C GLY A 52 -9.96 17.89 -7.89
N CYS A 53 -9.74 17.04 -8.92
CA CYS A 53 -9.13 15.72 -8.79
C CYS A 53 -7.69 15.66 -9.32
N GLU A 54 -7.13 16.76 -9.80
CA GLU A 54 -5.81 16.81 -10.47
C GLU A 54 -4.66 16.31 -9.59
N GLN A 55 -4.81 16.44 -8.28
CA GLN A 55 -3.81 15.99 -7.29
C GLN A 55 -3.66 14.47 -7.21
N TYR A 56 -4.57 13.72 -7.80
CA TYR A 56 -4.54 12.24 -7.85
C TYR A 56 -3.85 11.70 -9.11
N ALA A 57 -3.56 12.56 -10.06
CA ALA A 57 -2.83 12.16 -11.27
C ALA A 57 -1.39 11.77 -10.93
N GLY A 58 -0.94 10.62 -11.45
CA GLY A 58 0.43 10.13 -11.25
C GLY A 58 0.75 9.63 -9.85
N GLN A 59 -0.26 9.30 -9.05
CA GLN A 59 -0.07 8.86 -7.66
C GLN A 59 -0.16 7.34 -7.45
N GLY A 60 -0.56 6.59 -8.47
CA GLY A 60 -0.74 5.14 -8.33
C GLY A 60 0.57 4.36 -8.36
N ASN A 61 0.61 3.21 -7.71
CA ASN A 61 1.73 2.28 -7.72
C ASN A 61 1.52 1.14 -8.73
N HIS A 62 2.52 0.24 -8.86
CA HIS A 62 2.38 -1.00 -9.64
C HIS A 62 1.42 -2.01 -9.00
N ASN A 63 1.00 -1.79 -7.80
CA ASN A 63 -0.04 -2.53 -7.09
C ASN A 63 -0.93 -1.57 -6.29
N LEU A 64 -2.01 -2.11 -5.73
CA LEU A 64 -2.92 -1.38 -4.87
C LEU A 64 -3.28 -2.24 -3.64
N ARG A 65 -3.91 -1.62 -2.66
CA ARG A 65 -4.45 -2.30 -1.48
C ARG A 65 -5.88 -1.84 -1.25
N VAL A 66 -6.64 -2.70 -0.56
CA VAL A 66 -8.05 -2.49 -0.25
C VAL A 66 -8.26 -2.75 1.23
N GLY A 67 -9.08 -1.95 1.88
CA GLY A 67 -9.49 -2.15 3.27
C GLY A 67 -10.29 -0.98 3.78
N ASP A 68 -11.11 -1.23 4.80
CA ASP A 68 -11.81 -0.21 5.58
C ASP A 68 -10.78 0.57 6.40
N VAL A 69 -10.35 1.72 5.88
CA VAL A 69 -9.28 2.51 6.49
C VAL A 69 -9.79 3.60 7.42
N ASP A 70 -11.01 4.06 7.25
CA ASP A 70 -11.61 5.13 8.06
C ASP A 70 -12.62 4.60 9.12
N GLY A 71 -12.95 3.30 9.07
CA GLY A 71 -13.75 2.63 10.07
C GLY A 71 -15.26 2.78 9.87
N ASP A 72 -15.70 3.05 8.64
CA ASP A 72 -17.12 3.20 8.31
C ASP A 72 -17.79 1.89 7.90
N GLY A 73 -17.01 0.81 7.76
CA GLY A 73 -17.46 -0.53 7.40
C GLY A 73 -17.45 -0.80 5.90
N CYS A 74 -16.97 0.13 5.07
CA CYS A 74 -16.78 -0.03 3.64
C CYS A 74 -15.29 0.00 3.30
N ASP A 75 -14.91 -0.60 2.17
CA ASP A 75 -13.51 -0.62 1.75
C ASP A 75 -13.13 0.60 0.93
N GLU A 76 -11.96 1.19 1.22
CA GLU A 76 -11.26 2.18 0.41
C GLU A 76 -10.21 1.52 -0.49
N ILE A 77 -9.83 2.23 -1.54
CA ILE A 77 -8.78 1.82 -2.47
C ILE A 77 -7.53 2.66 -2.23
N ILE A 78 -6.51 2.05 -1.63
CA ILE A 78 -5.18 2.67 -1.49
C ILE A 78 -4.42 2.48 -2.80
N TYR A 79 -4.32 3.56 -3.57
CA TYR A 79 -3.80 3.55 -4.93
C TYR A 79 -2.42 4.22 -5.03
N GLY A 80 -1.45 3.68 -4.29
CA GLY A 80 -0.12 4.29 -4.15
C GLY A 80 -0.12 5.46 -3.19
N SER A 81 0.35 6.61 -3.65
CA SER A 81 0.43 7.86 -2.87
C SER A 81 -0.92 8.56 -2.64
N CYS A 82 -2.03 7.91 -2.99
CA CYS A 82 -3.38 8.44 -2.76
C CYS A 82 -4.36 7.33 -2.35
N ALA A 83 -5.52 7.73 -1.86
CA ALA A 83 -6.64 6.85 -1.57
C ALA A 83 -7.92 7.38 -2.20
N ILE A 84 -8.78 6.45 -2.64
CA ILE A 84 -10.12 6.70 -3.17
C ILE A 84 -11.12 6.04 -2.23
N ASP A 85 -12.04 6.81 -1.74
CA ASP A 85 -13.11 6.44 -0.83
C ASP A 85 -14.11 5.48 -1.52
N HIS A 86 -14.78 4.63 -0.73
CA HIS A 86 -15.80 3.66 -1.16
C HIS A 86 -16.89 4.28 -2.06
N ASN A 87 -17.15 5.57 -1.91
CA ASN A 87 -18.14 6.32 -2.69
C ASN A 87 -17.60 6.89 -4.02
N GLY A 88 -16.34 6.59 -4.37
CA GLY A 88 -15.68 7.05 -5.59
C GLY A 88 -15.16 8.49 -5.55
N LYS A 89 -15.06 9.09 -4.37
CA LYS A 89 -14.40 10.39 -4.18
C LYS A 89 -12.94 10.18 -3.76
N GLY A 90 -12.10 11.16 -4.05
CA GLY A 90 -10.74 11.15 -3.54
C GLY A 90 -10.73 11.37 -2.01
N LEU A 91 -10.11 10.46 -1.27
CA LEU A 91 -9.98 10.56 0.19
C LEU A 91 -8.80 11.48 0.55
N TYR A 92 -7.61 11.16 0.05
CA TYR A 92 -6.42 12.01 0.17
C TYR A 92 -5.42 11.77 -0.96
N SER A 93 -4.46 12.68 -1.10
CA SER A 93 -3.24 12.52 -1.90
C SER A 93 -2.04 13.09 -1.16
N THR A 94 -0.99 12.29 -0.98
CA THR A 94 0.28 12.76 -0.39
C THR A 94 1.13 13.55 -1.38
N ARG A 95 0.80 13.47 -2.69
CA ARG A 95 1.53 14.12 -3.80
C ARG A 95 2.99 13.67 -3.93
N MET A 96 3.32 12.48 -3.44
CA MET A 96 4.67 11.90 -3.54
C MET A 96 4.89 11.13 -4.84
N GLY A 97 3.86 11.06 -5.70
CA GLY A 97 3.95 10.47 -7.02
C GLY A 97 3.87 8.95 -7.01
N HIS A 98 4.26 8.38 -8.13
CA HIS A 98 4.28 6.96 -8.39
C HIS A 98 5.28 6.21 -7.50
N GLY A 99 4.99 4.94 -7.21
CA GLY A 99 5.86 4.01 -6.51
C GLY A 99 5.66 2.56 -6.97
N ASP A 100 6.54 1.66 -6.53
CA ASP A 100 6.57 0.28 -7.01
C ASP A 100 5.87 -0.72 -6.08
N ALA A 101 5.96 -0.51 -4.78
CA ALA A 101 5.43 -1.44 -3.79
C ALA A 101 4.71 -0.71 -2.66
N ILE A 102 3.62 -1.32 -2.18
CA ILE A 102 2.79 -0.77 -1.13
C ILE A 102 2.23 -1.89 -0.25
N HIS A 103 2.24 -1.66 1.06
CA HIS A 103 1.70 -2.57 2.07
C HIS A 103 0.68 -1.83 2.92
N LEU A 104 -0.47 -2.46 3.15
CA LEU A 104 -1.55 -1.98 4.01
C LEU A 104 -1.84 -3.06 5.04
N THR A 105 -1.71 -2.72 6.32
CA THR A 105 -2.08 -3.58 7.43
C THR A 105 -2.18 -2.76 8.72
N HIS A 106 -2.53 -3.41 9.82
CA HIS A 106 -2.42 -2.85 11.16
C HIS A 106 -0.98 -3.03 11.65
N PHE A 107 -0.10 -2.07 11.33
CA PHE A 107 1.32 -2.13 11.67
C PHE A 107 1.59 -1.97 13.16
N ASP A 108 0.98 -0.96 13.75
CA ASP A 108 1.19 -0.56 15.14
C ASP A 108 0.01 -0.99 16.01
N PRO A 109 0.17 -2.03 16.85
CA PRO A 109 -0.93 -2.53 17.70
C PRO A 109 -1.42 -1.51 18.74
N SER A 110 -0.68 -0.43 18.99
CA SER A 110 -1.10 0.66 19.88
C SER A 110 -1.96 1.73 19.22
N ARG A 111 -2.02 1.77 17.86
CA ARG A 111 -2.81 2.72 17.09
C ARG A 111 -4.13 2.11 16.64
N LYS A 112 -5.13 2.95 16.45
CA LYS A 112 -6.37 2.51 15.77
C LYS A 112 -6.18 2.60 14.27
N GLY A 113 -6.91 1.75 13.54
CA GLY A 113 -6.96 1.75 12.09
C GLY A 113 -5.72 1.14 11.43
N LEU A 114 -5.69 1.24 10.12
CA LEU A 114 -4.64 0.69 9.28
C LEU A 114 -3.58 1.74 8.96
N GLN A 115 -2.38 1.26 8.62
CA GLN A 115 -1.29 2.09 8.16
C GLN A 115 -0.75 1.55 6.82
N VAL A 116 0.00 2.39 6.14
CA VAL A 116 0.60 2.10 4.83
C VAL A 116 2.11 2.24 4.92
N TRP A 117 2.85 1.26 4.42
CA TRP A 117 4.26 1.36 4.07
C TRP A 117 4.40 1.38 2.55
N ASP A 118 5.08 2.39 2.01
CA ASP A 118 5.11 2.71 0.59
C ASP A 118 6.50 3.19 0.18
N CYS A 119 6.97 2.82 -1.03
CA CYS A 119 8.20 3.34 -1.60
C CYS A 119 7.92 4.12 -2.89
N HIS A 120 8.68 5.21 -3.09
CA HIS A 120 8.45 6.19 -4.14
C HIS A 120 9.57 6.17 -5.19
N GLU A 121 9.19 6.32 -6.47
CA GLU A 121 10.11 6.34 -7.60
C GLU A 121 10.83 7.69 -7.74
N ASN A 122 10.22 8.76 -7.29
CA ASN A 122 10.87 10.05 -7.36
C ASN A 122 12.09 10.14 -6.42
N LYS A 123 13.14 10.82 -6.89
CA LYS A 123 14.46 10.88 -6.23
C LYS A 123 14.51 11.84 -5.05
N ARG A 124 13.49 11.89 -4.19
CA ARG A 124 13.49 12.73 -2.98
C ARG A 124 12.65 12.17 -1.85
N ASP A 125 11.56 11.45 -2.17
CA ASP A 125 10.56 11.07 -1.17
C ASP A 125 10.87 9.74 -0.48
N GLY A 126 11.63 8.86 -1.16
CA GLY A 126 12.16 7.63 -0.55
C GLY A 126 11.07 6.63 -0.19
N SER A 127 10.95 6.34 1.11
CA SER A 127 9.89 5.45 1.64
C SER A 127 9.11 6.14 2.75
N THR A 128 7.81 5.88 2.83
CA THR A 128 6.93 6.51 3.81
C THR A 128 6.09 5.49 4.57
N TYR A 129 5.97 5.70 5.87
CA TYR A 129 5.00 5.06 6.75
C TYR A 129 3.95 6.11 7.10
N ARG A 130 2.68 5.80 6.84
CA ARG A 130 1.59 6.78 7.00
C ARG A 130 0.31 6.16 7.53
N ASP A 131 -0.51 6.99 8.13
CA ASP A 131 -1.88 6.67 8.49
C ASP A 131 -2.71 6.44 7.20
N ALA A 132 -3.46 5.34 7.16
CA ALA A 132 -4.17 4.94 5.94
C ALA A 132 -5.46 5.72 5.71
N ALA A 133 -6.09 6.24 6.76
CA ALA A 133 -7.33 7.03 6.66
C ALA A 133 -7.08 8.46 6.20
N THR A 134 -5.98 9.06 6.67
CA THR A 134 -5.73 10.50 6.50
C THR A 134 -4.61 10.82 5.52
N GLY A 135 -3.72 9.85 5.26
CA GLY A 135 -2.49 10.09 4.50
C GLY A 135 -1.40 10.82 5.28
N GLU A 136 -1.59 11.07 6.60
CA GLU A 136 -0.58 11.68 7.46
C GLU A 136 0.69 10.84 7.48
N VAL A 137 1.82 11.45 7.13
CA VAL A 137 3.12 10.77 7.14
C VAL A 137 3.66 10.71 8.56
N LEU A 138 3.77 9.49 9.09
CA LEU A 138 4.27 9.19 10.44
C LEU A 138 5.78 9.05 10.46
N LEU A 139 6.35 8.51 9.37
CA LEU A 139 7.79 8.37 9.17
C LEU A 139 8.11 8.53 7.68
N GLN A 140 9.17 9.27 7.37
CA GLN A 140 9.73 9.34 6.02
C GLN A 140 11.23 9.05 6.04
N ILE A 141 11.66 8.14 5.18
CA ILE A 141 13.07 7.82 4.95
C ILE A 141 13.42 8.32 3.56
N LYS A 142 14.04 9.49 3.49
CA LYS A 142 14.40 10.14 2.23
C LYS A 142 15.47 9.35 1.47
N SER A 143 15.38 9.38 0.15
CA SER A 143 16.34 8.79 -0.77
C SER A 143 16.72 9.76 -1.86
N ASN A 144 17.89 9.55 -2.48
CA ASN A 144 18.35 10.29 -3.67
C ASN A 144 18.09 9.50 -4.95
N THR A 145 17.55 8.31 -4.84
CA THR A 145 17.33 7.37 -5.95
C THR A 145 15.86 6.95 -5.99
N ASP A 146 15.50 6.30 -7.07
CA ASP A 146 14.29 5.51 -7.17
C ASP A 146 14.37 4.34 -6.17
N VAL A 147 13.37 4.26 -5.26
CA VAL A 147 13.24 3.14 -4.32
C VAL A 147 12.28 2.12 -4.92
N GLY A 148 12.84 1.25 -5.75
CA GLY A 148 12.06 0.31 -6.56
C GLY A 148 11.37 -0.81 -5.78
N ARG A 149 11.69 -1.02 -4.49
CA ARG A 149 11.07 -2.07 -3.66
C ARG A 149 11.06 -1.71 -2.19
N CYS A 150 9.97 -2.09 -1.55
CA CYS A 150 9.87 -2.12 -0.09
C CYS A 150 9.09 -3.34 0.37
N MET A 151 9.23 -3.69 1.63
CA MET A 151 8.53 -4.79 2.28
C MET A 151 8.12 -4.38 3.69
N ALA A 152 7.01 -4.96 4.13
CA ALA A 152 6.61 -4.94 5.52
C ALA A 152 6.06 -6.31 5.90
N ALA A 153 6.55 -6.85 7.01
CA ALA A 153 6.14 -8.15 7.54
C ALA A 153 6.50 -8.24 9.02
N ASP A 154 5.64 -8.89 9.79
CA ASP A 154 5.93 -9.27 11.17
C ASP A 154 6.90 -10.46 11.14
N ILE A 155 8.18 -10.21 11.43
CA ILE A 155 9.28 -11.18 11.35
C ILE A 155 10.13 -11.24 12.61
N ASP A 156 9.98 -10.28 13.55
CA ASP A 156 10.75 -10.19 14.78
C ASP A 156 9.83 -10.14 16.01
N PRO A 157 9.65 -11.25 16.74
CA PRO A 157 8.73 -11.30 17.89
C PRO A 157 9.22 -10.51 19.11
N THR A 158 10.44 -9.99 19.07
CA THR A 158 11.01 -9.16 20.15
C THR A 158 10.57 -7.71 20.06
N HIS A 159 10.01 -7.30 18.90
CA HIS A 159 9.47 -5.97 18.66
C HIS A 159 7.97 -6.06 18.36
N PRO A 160 7.11 -5.28 19.06
CA PRO A 160 5.68 -5.32 18.79
C PRO A 160 5.36 -4.62 17.46
N GLY A 161 4.50 -5.27 16.66
CA GLY A 161 4.04 -4.74 15.38
C GLY A 161 4.80 -5.28 14.18
N VAL A 162 4.74 -4.58 13.07
CA VAL A 162 5.24 -5.06 11.77
C VAL A 162 6.53 -4.35 11.40
N GLU A 163 7.57 -5.09 11.07
CA GLU A 163 8.83 -4.54 10.59
C GLU A 163 8.70 -4.00 9.17
N MET A 164 9.52 -2.96 8.89
CA MET A 164 9.52 -2.25 7.60
C MET A 164 10.95 -2.11 7.07
N TRP A 165 11.14 -2.33 5.77
CA TRP A 165 12.41 -2.07 5.08
C TRP A 165 12.20 -1.77 3.60
N SER A 166 13.20 -1.18 2.97
CA SER A 166 13.25 -0.94 1.53
C SER A 166 14.68 -0.98 1.04
N TRP A 167 14.89 -1.05 -0.27
CA TRP A 167 16.24 -1.14 -0.84
C TRP A 167 17.20 -0.04 -0.35
N GLU A 168 16.67 1.17 -0.14
CA GLU A 168 17.46 2.34 0.25
C GLU A 168 17.30 2.73 1.73
N SER A 169 16.51 1.99 2.50
CA SER A 169 16.20 2.38 3.88
C SER A 169 17.32 2.10 4.90
N LYS A 170 18.38 1.43 4.49
CA LYS A 170 19.52 1.05 5.35
C LYS A 170 19.08 0.55 6.73
N GLY A 171 18.53 -0.63 6.76
CA GLY A 171 18.15 -1.32 7.99
C GLY A 171 16.69 -1.73 8.06
N LEU A 172 16.47 -2.79 8.83
CA LEU A 172 15.17 -3.24 9.29
C LEU A 172 14.69 -2.28 10.37
N ARG A 173 13.45 -1.84 10.28
CA ARG A 173 12.87 -0.87 11.21
C ARG A 173 11.63 -1.41 11.89
N ASN A 174 11.48 -1.07 13.16
CA ASN A 174 10.24 -1.27 13.88
C ASN A 174 9.22 -0.14 13.57
N ILE A 175 8.02 -0.24 14.15
CA ILE A 175 6.92 0.73 13.97
C ILE A 175 7.24 2.14 14.47
N LYS A 176 8.27 2.33 15.29
CA LYS A 176 8.75 3.64 15.75
C LYS A 176 9.76 4.26 14.78
N GLY A 177 10.15 3.51 13.74
CA GLY A 177 11.18 3.93 12.79
C GLY A 177 12.61 3.71 13.27
N GLU A 178 12.81 3.07 14.42
CA GLU A 178 14.13 2.72 14.94
C GLU A 178 14.73 1.57 14.12
N VAL A 179 16.01 1.67 13.78
CA VAL A 179 16.73 0.60 13.10
C VAL A 179 17.06 -0.48 14.13
N ILE A 180 16.46 -1.65 13.95
CA ILE A 180 16.65 -2.82 14.82
C ILE A 180 17.71 -3.79 14.26
N ASN A 181 17.90 -3.80 12.94
CA ASN A 181 18.99 -4.49 12.28
C ASN A 181 19.51 -3.65 11.10
N PRO A 182 20.77 -3.19 11.10
CA PRO A 182 21.32 -2.40 10.01
C PRO A 182 21.72 -3.23 8.78
N ASP A 183 21.90 -4.55 8.93
CA ASP A 183 22.34 -5.45 7.86
C ASP A 183 21.17 -6.18 7.24
N ILE A 184 20.61 -5.59 6.18
CA ILE A 184 19.49 -6.16 5.44
C ILE A 184 19.80 -6.38 3.96
N GLU A 185 21.05 -6.37 3.55
CA GLU A 185 21.41 -6.51 2.12
C GLU A 185 20.89 -7.80 1.50
N SER A 186 20.77 -8.86 2.30
CA SER A 186 20.24 -10.16 1.88
C SER A 186 18.71 -10.31 2.00
N PHE A 187 18.03 -9.34 2.59
CA PHE A 187 16.58 -9.46 2.84
C PHE A 187 15.79 -9.32 1.55
N SER A 188 14.85 -10.25 1.36
CA SER A 188 13.90 -10.15 0.26
C SER A 188 12.99 -8.93 0.44
N THR A 189 12.73 -8.24 -0.67
CA THR A 189 11.70 -7.21 -0.79
C THR A 189 10.58 -7.61 -1.75
N ASN A 190 10.50 -8.91 -2.10
CA ASN A 190 9.50 -9.39 -3.07
C ASN A 190 8.22 -9.85 -2.40
N MET A 191 8.29 -10.84 -1.51
CA MET A 191 7.11 -11.40 -0.85
C MET A 191 7.44 -11.84 0.58
N ALA A 192 6.43 -11.75 1.44
CA ALA A 192 6.42 -12.37 2.76
C ALA A 192 5.22 -13.32 2.83
N VAL A 193 5.44 -14.54 3.32
CA VAL A 193 4.48 -15.64 3.34
C VAL A 193 4.38 -16.26 4.73
N TRP A 194 3.28 -16.95 5.02
CA TRP A 194 3.20 -17.87 6.17
C TRP A 194 3.55 -19.26 5.67
N TRP A 195 4.71 -19.76 6.04
CA TRP A 195 5.26 -21.00 5.50
C TRP A 195 5.29 -22.15 6.51
N ASP A 196 5.81 -21.92 7.70
CA ASP A 196 6.08 -22.98 8.67
C ASP A 196 4.99 -23.15 9.74
N GLY A 197 3.94 -22.32 9.71
CA GLY A 197 2.74 -22.46 10.54
C GLY A 197 2.80 -21.72 11.88
N ASP A 198 3.83 -20.93 12.14
CA ASP A 198 3.82 -19.98 13.25
C ASP A 198 3.18 -18.62 12.84
N LEU A 199 3.20 -17.63 13.72
CA LEU A 199 2.57 -16.32 13.48
C LEU A 199 3.47 -15.34 12.72
N LEU A 200 4.77 -15.62 12.64
CA LEU A 200 5.72 -14.76 11.93
C LEU A 200 5.71 -15.09 10.43
N ARG A 201 6.22 -14.16 9.66
CA ARG A 201 6.29 -14.30 8.20
C ARG A 201 7.70 -14.73 7.80
N GLU A 202 7.76 -15.62 6.82
CA GLU A 202 8.98 -15.92 6.08
C GLU A 202 9.09 -15.05 4.84
N LEU A 203 10.33 -14.83 4.40
CA LEU A 203 10.64 -14.06 3.20
C LEU A 203 10.82 -15.00 2.02
N LEU A 204 10.08 -14.74 0.95
CA LEU A 204 10.16 -15.52 -0.29
C LEU A 204 10.78 -14.68 -1.40
N ASP A 205 11.89 -15.14 -1.96
CA ASP A 205 12.49 -14.60 -3.17
C ASP A 205 12.88 -15.73 -4.12
N LYS A 206 12.41 -15.64 -5.37
CA LYS A 206 12.60 -16.69 -6.41
C LYS A 206 12.13 -18.06 -5.90
N ASN A 207 13.06 -18.97 -5.63
CA ASN A 207 12.80 -20.34 -5.15
C ASN A 207 13.34 -20.54 -3.72
N VAL A 208 13.62 -19.49 -2.98
CA VAL A 208 14.16 -19.53 -1.62
C VAL A 208 13.15 -18.95 -0.65
N VAL A 209 12.84 -19.71 0.39
CA VAL A 209 12.13 -19.26 1.58
C VAL A 209 13.15 -19.13 2.69
N SER A 210 13.20 -17.98 3.35
CA SER A 210 14.13 -17.70 4.45
C SER A 210 13.37 -17.13 5.64
N LYS A 211 13.81 -17.48 6.83
CA LYS A 211 13.28 -16.96 8.10
C LYS A 211 14.29 -15.99 8.69
N TYR A 212 13.79 -14.91 9.28
CA TYR A 212 14.63 -13.98 10.04
C TYR A 212 15.10 -14.65 11.32
N ASP A 213 16.37 -14.46 11.65
CA ASP A 213 16.98 -14.94 12.89
C ASP A 213 17.18 -13.70 13.81
N TRP A 214 16.27 -13.56 14.79
CA TRP A 214 16.17 -12.42 15.71
C TRP A 214 17.02 -12.57 16.96
#